data_f694bcc7782fa280362b18e0166344d5
#
_entry.id   f694bcc7782fa280362b18e0166344d5
#
_cell.length_a   1.000
_cell.length_b   1.000
_cell.length_c   1.000
_cell.angle_alpha   90.00
_cell.angle_beta   90.00
_cell.angle_gamma   90.00
#
_symmetry.space_group_name_H-M   'P 1'
#
loop_
_entity.id
_entity.type
_entity.pdbx_description
1 polymer ?
#
loop_
_entity_poly.entity_id
_entity_poly.type
_entity_poly.pdbx_seq_one_letter_code
_entity_poly.pdbx_strand_id
1 'polypeptide(L)'
;MLTQPISGVGNTSRLANGMMSTEDRLKDLRVRKAQVVAGGGQARVEAQHKRGKMTARERLDTLLDEGSFQEMDTLVEHRCRDFNMDKNIIPGDGVVTGHGTIDGRQVFVFSQDFTVYGGSLGEMHGLKICKVLDMAIKTGRPVIGLNDSGGARIQEGVASLGSYAEIFFRNVRASGVVPQISVIMGPCAGGAVYSPAITDFVIMVDKTAHMFITGPEVIKTVTNEDVSFEELGGAGTHGSKSGVSHFTAESDEDALLLARELFGMVPNNNMERPANKKTSDPPNRICDKLDDLIPNDPTKPYDVKDVITEILDDGGFLEVQEAWAGNIVVGFGHLAGQTVGVVA
;
A
#
# COMPACT_ATOMS: atom_id res chain seq x y z
N MET A 1 -18.24 -15.65 33.45
CA MET A 1 -18.24 -14.31 34.11
C MET A 1 -18.52 -13.30 33.01
N LEU A 2 -19.67 -12.65 33.10
CA LEU A 2 -20.20 -11.72 32.08
C LEU A 2 -19.40 -10.41 32.13
N THR A 3 -18.67 -10.12 31.05
CA THR A 3 -18.11 -8.78 30.85
C THR A 3 -19.18 -7.87 30.31
N GLN A 4 -19.58 -6.88 31.11
CA GLN A 4 -20.52 -5.86 30.71
C GLN A 4 -19.91 -4.98 29.57
N PRO A 5 -20.72 -4.48 28.64
CA PRO A 5 -20.24 -3.56 27.63
C PRO A 5 -19.86 -2.22 28.28
N ILE A 6 -18.72 -1.68 27.88
CA ILE A 6 -18.29 -0.32 28.26
C ILE A 6 -19.20 0.67 27.54
N SER A 7 -20.38 0.92 28.12
CA SER A 7 -21.20 2.07 27.77
C SER A 7 -20.72 3.25 28.55
N GLY A 8 -20.18 4.26 27.90
CA GLY A 8 -19.88 5.52 28.55
C GLY A 8 -18.68 6.26 27.98
N VAL A 9 -18.71 6.65 26.70
CA VAL A 9 -17.96 7.82 26.29
C VAL A 9 -18.76 9.02 26.75
N GLY A 10 -18.53 9.39 28.00
CA GLY A 10 -19.12 10.57 28.61
C GLY A 10 -18.60 11.83 27.96
N ASN A 11 -19.54 12.58 27.49
CA ASN A 11 -19.57 14.01 27.33
C ASN A 11 -18.42 14.71 28.11
N THR A 12 -17.39 15.14 27.39
CA THR A 12 -16.39 16.05 27.97
C THR A 12 -17.04 17.41 28.18
N SER A 13 -17.67 17.59 29.33
CA SER A 13 -17.99 18.93 29.84
C SER A 13 -16.66 19.66 30.07
N ARG A 14 -16.18 20.37 29.05
CA ARG A 14 -15.20 21.43 29.23
C ARG A 14 -15.84 22.48 30.12
N LEU A 15 -15.15 22.80 31.19
CA LEU A 15 -15.41 23.87 32.19
C LEU A 15 -15.95 23.39 33.55
N ALA A 16 -15.06 22.81 34.33
CA ALA A 16 -15.00 23.05 35.76
C ALA A 16 -13.53 23.24 36.12
N ASN A 17 -13.20 24.35 36.77
CA ASN A 17 -11.87 24.80 37.21
C ASN A 17 -11.22 23.81 38.19
N GLY A 18 -10.63 22.74 37.67
CA GLY A 18 -9.75 21.86 38.40
C GLY A 18 -8.58 21.54 37.50
N MET A 19 -7.35 21.92 37.83
CA MET A 19 -6.16 21.48 37.10
C MET A 19 -6.10 19.96 37.16
N MET A 20 -6.21 19.29 35.97
CA MET A 20 -5.99 17.86 35.88
C MET A 20 -4.59 17.54 36.42
N SER A 21 -4.50 16.55 37.30
CA SER A 21 -3.21 16.07 37.81
C SER A 21 -2.41 15.44 36.63
N THR A 22 -1.10 15.32 36.82
CA THR A 22 -0.26 14.60 35.84
C THR A 22 -0.73 13.15 35.65
N GLU A 23 -1.18 12.53 36.73
CA GLU A 23 -1.72 11.17 36.68
C GLU A 23 -2.99 11.05 35.80
N ASP A 24 -3.91 12.01 35.93
CA ASP A 24 -5.12 12.08 35.12
C ASP A 24 -4.80 12.28 33.64
N ARG A 25 -3.81 13.14 33.32
CA ARG A 25 -3.35 13.38 31.97
C ARG A 25 -2.70 12.12 31.36
N LEU A 26 -1.90 11.40 32.13
CA LEU A 26 -1.30 10.14 31.69
C LEU A 26 -2.36 9.04 31.49
N LYS A 27 -3.38 9.00 32.33
CA LYS A 27 -4.50 8.10 32.19
C LYS A 27 -5.29 8.41 30.92
N ASP A 28 -5.62 9.68 30.64
CA ASP A 28 -6.29 10.11 29.41
C ASP A 28 -5.47 9.73 28.16
N LEU A 29 -4.17 10.01 28.18
CA LEU A 29 -3.28 9.63 27.07
C LEU A 29 -3.28 8.12 26.80
N ARG A 30 -3.26 7.29 27.85
CA ARG A 30 -3.32 5.82 27.70
C ARG A 30 -4.64 5.37 27.09
N VAL A 31 -5.77 5.96 27.51
CA VAL A 31 -7.10 5.67 26.95
C VAL A 31 -7.14 6.05 25.47
N ARG A 32 -6.67 7.23 25.11
CA ARG A 32 -6.64 7.69 23.70
C ARG A 32 -5.74 6.81 22.82
N LYS A 33 -4.57 6.41 23.32
CA LYS A 33 -3.70 5.46 22.61
C LYS A 33 -4.37 4.11 22.41
N ALA A 34 -5.07 3.59 23.40
CA ALA A 34 -5.81 2.34 23.28
C ALA A 34 -6.95 2.45 22.24
N GLN A 35 -7.64 3.59 22.15
CA GLN A 35 -8.66 3.85 21.13
C GLN A 35 -8.07 3.85 19.71
N VAL A 36 -6.90 4.47 19.53
CA VAL A 36 -6.20 4.43 18.22
C VAL A 36 -5.88 3.01 17.79
N VAL A 37 -5.34 2.19 18.70
CA VAL A 37 -5.01 0.78 18.39
C VAL A 37 -6.25 -0.04 18.07
N ALA A 38 -7.37 0.25 18.71
CA ALA A 38 -8.65 -0.43 18.46
C ALA A 38 -9.28 -0.09 17.09
N GLY A 39 -8.81 0.96 16.40
CA GLY A 39 -9.33 1.39 15.11
C GLY A 39 -10.85 1.57 15.12
N GLY A 40 -11.55 0.90 14.20
CA GLY A 40 -13.01 0.90 14.11
C GLY A 40 -13.72 0.03 15.16
N GLY A 41 -12.96 -0.65 16.04
CA GLY A 41 -13.45 -1.54 17.11
C GLY A 41 -13.56 -2.99 16.69
N GLN A 42 -13.64 -3.87 17.71
CA GLN A 42 -13.54 -5.33 17.58
C GLN A 42 -14.44 -5.94 16.50
N ALA A 43 -15.70 -5.53 16.44
CA ALA A 43 -16.65 -6.07 15.47
C ALA A 43 -16.26 -5.80 14.00
N ARG A 44 -15.67 -4.62 13.73
CA ARG A 44 -15.19 -4.26 12.39
C ARG A 44 -13.89 -4.96 12.05
N VAL A 45 -13.00 -5.13 13.02
CA VAL A 45 -11.77 -5.92 12.87
C VAL A 45 -12.12 -7.37 12.54
N GLU A 46 -13.04 -7.99 13.26
CA GLU A 46 -13.51 -9.35 12.98
C GLU A 46 -14.17 -9.48 11.59
N ALA A 47 -14.90 -8.46 11.16
CA ALA A 47 -15.48 -8.42 9.82
C ALA A 47 -14.40 -8.30 8.71
N GLN A 48 -13.28 -7.62 8.99
CA GLN A 48 -12.11 -7.54 8.11
C GLN A 48 -11.45 -8.93 7.98
N HIS A 49 -11.16 -9.58 9.10
CA HIS A 49 -10.57 -10.90 9.13
C HIS A 49 -11.45 -11.98 8.46
N LYS A 50 -12.79 -11.92 8.63
CA LYS A 50 -13.74 -12.82 7.93
C LYS A 50 -13.68 -12.73 6.42
N ARG A 51 -13.19 -11.61 5.88
CA ARG A 51 -12.97 -11.40 4.45
C ARG A 51 -11.59 -11.86 3.99
N GLY A 52 -10.79 -12.47 4.87
CA GLY A 52 -9.41 -12.87 4.59
C GLY A 52 -8.41 -11.70 4.52
N LYS A 53 -8.77 -10.54 5.10
CA LYS A 53 -7.94 -9.32 5.04
C LYS A 53 -7.32 -9.02 6.39
N MET A 54 -6.10 -8.55 6.39
CA MET A 54 -5.42 -8.00 7.57
C MET A 54 -5.94 -6.60 7.92
N THR A 55 -5.79 -6.19 9.17
CA THR A 55 -5.94 -4.79 9.59
C THR A 55 -4.77 -3.93 9.11
N ALA A 56 -4.94 -2.60 9.12
CA ALA A 56 -3.88 -1.68 8.73
C ALA A 56 -2.59 -1.84 9.54
N ARG A 57 -2.70 -2.22 10.82
CA ARG A 57 -1.53 -2.43 11.71
C ARG A 57 -0.85 -3.77 11.45
N GLU A 58 -1.61 -4.86 11.32
CA GLU A 58 -1.08 -6.18 10.98
C GLU A 58 -0.31 -6.14 9.65
N ARG A 59 -0.80 -5.37 8.67
CA ARG A 59 -0.10 -5.14 7.39
C ARG A 59 1.26 -4.46 7.59
N LEU A 60 1.33 -3.45 8.46
CA LEU A 60 2.59 -2.77 8.77
C LEU A 60 3.56 -3.65 9.56
N ASP A 61 3.05 -4.45 10.50
CA ASP A 61 3.85 -5.40 11.28
C ASP A 61 4.46 -6.51 10.38
N THR A 62 3.76 -6.90 9.30
CA THR A 62 4.26 -7.86 8.30
C THR A 62 5.23 -7.21 7.32
N LEU A 63 4.97 -5.96 6.90
CA LEU A 63 5.77 -5.26 5.90
C LEU A 63 7.13 -4.83 6.44
N LEU A 64 7.18 -4.33 7.68
CA LEU A 64 8.37 -3.70 8.26
C LEU A 64 9.17 -4.66 9.12
N ASP A 65 10.44 -4.34 9.33
CA ASP A 65 11.29 -5.08 10.26
C ASP A 65 10.76 -4.94 11.69
N GLU A 66 10.81 -6.02 12.45
CA GLU A 66 10.27 -6.08 13.81
C GLU A 66 10.80 -4.93 14.68
N GLY A 67 9.89 -4.21 15.34
CA GLY A 67 10.19 -3.10 16.25
C GLY A 67 10.71 -1.82 15.57
N SER A 68 10.81 -1.78 14.24
CA SER A 68 11.32 -0.60 13.52
C SER A 68 10.28 0.50 13.31
N PHE A 69 8.99 0.18 13.39
CA PHE A 69 7.92 1.13 13.08
C PHE A 69 7.83 2.28 14.06
N GLN A 70 7.89 3.49 13.54
CA GLN A 70 7.67 4.75 14.26
C GLN A 70 6.43 5.44 13.72
N GLU A 71 5.32 5.32 14.46
CA GLU A 71 4.04 5.93 14.07
C GLU A 71 4.06 7.45 14.25
N MET A 72 3.53 8.17 13.27
CA MET A 72 3.37 9.62 13.29
C MET A 72 1.89 10.00 13.31
N ASP A 73 1.59 11.14 13.96
CA ASP A 73 0.25 11.75 13.99
C ASP A 73 -0.85 10.82 14.54
N THR A 74 -0.48 9.95 15.47
CA THR A 74 -1.33 8.91 16.08
C THR A 74 -2.65 9.44 16.63
N LEU A 75 -2.66 10.64 17.22
CA LEU A 75 -3.81 11.23 17.90
C LEU A 75 -4.55 12.28 17.07
N VAL A 76 -4.26 12.38 15.77
CA VAL A 76 -4.97 13.27 14.86
C VAL A 76 -6.42 12.83 14.73
N GLU A 77 -7.34 13.79 14.71
CA GLU A 77 -8.77 13.60 14.59
C GLU A 77 -9.30 14.44 13.42
N HIS A 78 -10.38 14.00 12.76
CA HIS A 78 -11.04 14.81 11.73
C HIS A 78 -11.61 16.11 12.33
N ARG A 79 -11.83 17.11 11.49
CA ARG A 79 -12.36 18.42 11.85
C ARG A 79 -13.83 18.60 11.50
N CYS A 80 -14.42 17.63 10.82
CA CYS A 80 -15.80 17.67 10.35
C CYS A 80 -16.78 17.69 11.53
N ARG A 81 -17.74 18.61 11.46
CA ARG A 81 -18.84 18.71 12.44
C ARG A 81 -20.21 18.44 11.81
N ASP A 82 -20.28 18.44 10.49
CA ASP A 82 -21.50 18.17 9.75
C ASP A 82 -21.90 16.69 9.83
N PHE A 83 -23.14 16.38 9.57
CA PHE A 83 -23.69 15.01 9.57
C PHE A 83 -23.43 14.23 10.86
N ASN A 84 -23.38 14.91 12.02
CA ASN A 84 -23.06 14.34 13.33
C ASN A 84 -21.66 13.69 13.44
N MET A 85 -20.71 14.06 12.60
CA MET A 85 -19.34 13.57 12.68
C MET A 85 -18.66 13.97 14.00
N ASP A 86 -19.04 15.13 14.58
CA ASP A 86 -18.56 15.59 15.89
C ASP A 86 -18.87 14.62 17.05
N LYS A 87 -19.85 13.74 16.87
CA LYS A 87 -20.23 12.71 17.85
C LYS A 87 -19.51 11.36 17.64
N ASN A 88 -18.82 11.21 16.55
CA ASN A 88 -18.15 9.96 16.16
C ASN A 88 -16.70 10.24 15.77
N ILE A 89 -15.87 10.57 16.74
CA ILE A 89 -14.46 10.87 16.56
C ILE A 89 -13.64 9.63 16.85
N ILE A 90 -12.87 9.17 15.86
CA ILE A 90 -11.94 8.07 15.99
C ILE A 90 -10.53 8.62 15.77
N PRO A 91 -9.65 8.61 16.81
CA PRO A 91 -8.28 9.11 16.68
C PRO A 91 -7.50 8.30 15.63
N GLY A 92 -6.60 8.97 14.92
CA GLY A 92 -5.85 8.39 13.79
C GLY A 92 -6.53 8.62 12.44
N ASP A 93 -7.81 8.97 12.44
CA ASP A 93 -8.63 9.34 11.26
C ASP A 93 -8.58 8.35 10.09
N GLY A 94 -8.50 7.04 10.39
CA GLY A 94 -8.60 5.98 9.39
C GLY A 94 -7.34 5.74 8.56
N VAL A 95 -6.19 6.26 8.96
CA VAL A 95 -4.90 5.93 8.35
C VAL A 95 -3.78 5.86 9.38
N VAL A 96 -2.99 4.81 9.34
CA VAL A 96 -1.76 4.66 10.12
C VAL A 96 -0.59 5.14 9.27
N THR A 97 0.16 6.10 9.77
CA THR A 97 1.25 6.74 9.04
C THR A 97 2.54 6.74 9.84
N GLY A 98 3.68 6.59 9.19
CA GLY A 98 4.96 6.56 9.87
C GLY A 98 6.12 6.21 8.96
N HIS A 99 7.17 5.73 9.57
CA HIS A 99 8.32 5.16 8.90
C HIS A 99 8.87 3.97 9.68
N GLY A 100 9.60 3.13 9.00
CA GLY A 100 10.30 1.98 9.57
C GLY A 100 11.45 1.56 8.68
N THR A 101 11.87 0.31 8.81
CA THR A 101 12.87 -0.28 7.92
C THR A 101 12.33 -1.55 7.26
N ILE A 102 12.86 -1.85 6.09
CA ILE A 102 12.76 -3.13 5.40
C ILE A 102 14.20 -3.56 5.10
N ASP A 103 14.61 -4.71 5.66
CA ASP A 103 15.97 -5.21 5.56
C ASP A 103 17.03 -4.15 5.94
N GLY A 104 16.72 -3.39 7.02
CA GLY A 104 17.55 -2.31 7.55
C GLY A 104 17.51 -1.00 6.77
N ARG A 105 16.82 -0.92 5.63
CA ARG A 105 16.67 0.30 4.82
C ARG A 105 15.42 1.07 5.20
N GLN A 106 15.57 2.37 5.42
CA GLN A 106 14.45 3.23 5.82
C GLN A 106 13.42 3.40 4.69
N VAL A 107 12.15 3.31 5.07
CA VAL A 107 10.99 3.51 4.20
C VAL A 107 9.91 4.30 4.93
N PHE A 108 9.22 5.17 4.21
CA PHE A 108 8.02 5.84 4.71
C PHE A 108 6.78 5.05 4.29
N VAL A 109 5.80 4.96 5.19
CA VAL A 109 4.62 4.13 4.97
C VAL A 109 3.34 4.83 5.39
N PHE A 110 2.27 4.51 4.70
CA PHE A 110 0.91 4.75 5.18
C PHE A 110 0.06 3.49 4.92
N SER A 111 -0.85 3.19 5.84
CA SER A 111 -1.78 2.07 5.72
C SER A 111 -3.19 2.56 6.03
N GLN A 112 -4.09 2.49 5.06
CA GLN A 112 -5.48 2.89 5.23
C GLN A 112 -6.24 1.83 6.03
N ASP A 113 -6.98 2.28 7.03
CA ASP A 113 -7.74 1.41 7.93
C ASP A 113 -9.22 1.36 7.50
N PHE A 114 -9.58 0.31 6.79
CA PHE A 114 -10.95 0.11 6.33
C PHE A 114 -11.96 -0.04 7.48
N THR A 115 -11.50 -0.40 8.68
CA THR A 115 -12.36 -0.50 9.87
C THR A 115 -12.87 0.87 10.35
N VAL A 116 -12.17 1.96 9.95
CA VAL A 116 -12.51 3.34 10.30
C VAL A 116 -13.12 4.04 9.08
N TYR A 117 -14.39 4.31 9.11
CA TYR A 117 -15.16 4.97 8.03
C TYR A 117 -14.99 4.32 6.64
N GLY A 118 -14.74 2.99 6.57
CA GLY A 118 -14.47 2.31 5.31
C GLY A 118 -13.19 2.78 4.62
N GLY A 119 -12.18 3.22 5.39
CA GLY A 119 -10.94 3.76 4.86
C GLY A 119 -11.10 5.06 4.07
N SER A 120 -12.29 5.69 4.12
CA SER A 120 -12.56 6.90 3.33
C SER A 120 -11.67 8.07 3.77
N LEU A 121 -11.13 8.78 2.78
CA LEU A 121 -10.19 9.87 2.99
C LEU A 121 -10.90 11.17 3.31
N GLY A 122 -10.69 11.68 4.51
CA GLY A 122 -11.05 13.03 4.93
C GLY A 122 -9.87 13.99 4.85
N GLU A 123 -10.09 15.26 5.25
CA GLU A 123 -9.03 16.28 5.25
C GLU A 123 -7.80 15.84 6.04
N MET A 124 -8.00 15.45 7.29
CA MET A 124 -6.89 15.12 8.19
C MET A 124 -6.21 13.80 7.82
N HIS A 125 -6.97 12.82 7.34
CA HIS A 125 -6.45 11.60 6.74
C HIS A 125 -5.48 11.91 5.59
N GLY A 126 -5.90 12.74 4.65
CA GLY A 126 -5.06 13.14 3.51
C GLY A 126 -3.83 13.95 3.93
N LEU A 127 -3.95 14.86 4.89
CA LEU A 127 -2.82 15.64 5.40
C LEU A 127 -1.77 14.76 6.10
N LYS A 128 -2.15 13.68 6.75
CA LYS A 128 -1.22 12.68 7.30
C LYS A 128 -0.41 12.00 6.19
N ILE A 129 -1.07 11.57 5.09
CA ILE A 129 -0.40 10.99 3.92
C ILE A 129 0.52 12.03 3.27
N CYS A 130 0.06 13.27 3.10
CA CYS A 130 0.88 14.36 2.57
C CYS A 130 2.17 14.57 3.36
N LYS A 131 2.09 14.52 4.69
CA LYS A 131 3.27 14.64 5.56
C LYS A 131 4.27 13.50 5.34
N VAL A 132 3.79 12.26 5.19
CA VAL A 132 4.63 11.09 4.85
C VAL A 132 5.36 11.33 3.52
N LEU A 133 4.64 11.73 2.47
CA LEU A 133 5.21 12.01 1.16
C LEU A 133 6.23 13.17 1.21
N ASP A 134 5.92 14.27 1.90
CA ASP A 134 6.84 15.40 2.05
C ASP A 134 8.14 14.99 2.77
N MET A 135 8.04 14.15 3.81
CA MET A 135 9.20 13.65 4.53
C MET A 135 10.03 12.69 3.68
N ALA A 136 9.39 11.81 2.93
CA ALA A 136 10.05 10.88 2.02
C ALA A 136 10.86 11.63 0.95
N ILE A 137 10.24 12.59 0.27
CA ILE A 137 10.92 13.45 -0.74
C ILE A 137 12.09 14.20 -0.10
N LYS A 138 11.87 14.81 1.07
CA LYS A 138 12.89 15.61 1.76
C LYS A 138 14.10 14.81 2.21
N THR A 139 13.88 13.55 2.59
CA THR A 139 14.95 12.66 3.10
C THR A 139 15.50 11.72 2.03
N GLY A 140 14.92 11.71 0.82
CA GLY A 140 15.33 10.82 -0.27
C GLY A 140 15.09 9.34 0.09
N ARG A 141 13.90 9.00 0.59
CA ARG A 141 13.53 7.64 0.98
C ARG A 141 12.26 7.18 0.28
N PRO A 142 12.14 5.88 -0.07
CA PRO A 142 10.96 5.34 -0.72
C PRO A 142 9.69 5.48 0.11
N VAL A 143 8.53 5.42 -0.57
CA VAL A 143 7.21 5.38 0.05
C VAL A 143 6.50 4.10 -0.36
N ILE A 144 5.90 3.41 0.61
CA ILE A 144 4.98 2.30 0.37
C ILE A 144 3.61 2.67 0.93
N GLY A 145 2.60 2.70 0.06
CA GLY A 145 1.20 2.93 0.43
C GLY A 145 0.41 1.63 0.42
N LEU A 146 -0.22 1.30 1.56
CA LEU A 146 -1.15 0.17 1.69
C LEU A 146 -2.57 0.71 1.58
N ASN A 147 -3.19 0.47 0.42
CA ASN A 147 -4.42 1.12 0.01
C ASN A 147 -5.64 0.22 0.23
N ASP A 148 -6.62 0.73 0.97
CA ASP A 148 -7.87 0.04 1.29
C ASP A 148 -8.94 1.10 1.64
N SER A 149 -9.59 1.68 0.61
CA SER A 149 -10.41 2.89 0.77
C SER A 149 -11.64 2.91 -0.12
N GLY A 150 -12.78 3.24 0.48
CA GLY A 150 -14.01 3.53 -0.24
C GLY A 150 -14.03 4.85 -1.01
N GLY A 151 -12.91 5.61 -1.04
CA GLY A 151 -12.82 6.88 -1.76
C GLY A 151 -12.93 8.10 -0.84
N ALA A 152 -13.47 9.21 -1.37
CA ALA A 152 -13.63 10.46 -0.62
C ALA A 152 -14.65 10.32 0.51
N ARG A 153 -14.36 10.86 1.69
CA ARG A 153 -15.31 10.95 2.80
C ARG A 153 -16.37 11.99 2.48
N ILE A 154 -17.55 11.53 2.08
CA ILE A 154 -18.64 12.36 1.56
C ILE A 154 -19.03 13.47 2.56
N GLN A 155 -19.01 13.18 3.85
CA GLN A 155 -19.36 14.11 4.92
C GLN A 155 -18.45 15.34 4.98
N GLU A 156 -17.23 15.24 4.47
CA GLU A 156 -16.27 16.34 4.44
C GLU A 156 -16.27 17.12 3.12
N GLY A 157 -17.03 16.64 2.12
CA GLY A 157 -17.25 17.36 0.87
C GLY A 157 -15.95 17.78 0.18
N VAL A 158 -15.85 19.07 -0.15
CA VAL A 158 -14.71 19.64 -0.89
C VAL A 158 -13.37 19.52 -0.15
N ALA A 159 -13.38 19.52 1.19
CA ALA A 159 -12.14 19.35 1.98
C ALA A 159 -11.49 17.97 1.73
N SER A 160 -12.30 16.92 1.63
CA SER A 160 -11.83 15.59 1.25
C SER A 160 -11.23 15.58 -0.17
N LEU A 161 -11.91 16.20 -1.14
CA LEU A 161 -11.40 16.27 -2.52
C LEU A 161 -10.11 17.09 -2.61
N GLY A 162 -10.03 18.20 -1.87
CA GLY A 162 -8.81 19.02 -1.78
C GLY A 162 -7.62 18.21 -1.27
N SER A 163 -7.84 17.36 -0.28
CA SER A 163 -6.79 16.50 0.27
C SER A 163 -6.28 15.45 -0.73
N TYR A 164 -7.15 14.89 -1.58
CA TYR A 164 -6.70 14.05 -2.70
C TYR A 164 -5.81 14.83 -3.67
N ALA A 165 -6.20 16.06 -4.04
CA ALA A 165 -5.38 16.89 -4.92
C ALA A 165 -3.99 17.15 -4.33
N GLU A 166 -3.89 17.37 -3.02
CA GLU A 166 -2.63 17.54 -2.31
C GLU A 166 -1.76 16.27 -2.30
N ILE A 167 -2.37 15.08 -2.25
CA ILE A 167 -1.65 13.81 -2.40
C ILE A 167 -1.13 13.66 -3.82
N PHE A 168 -1.97 13.87 -4.85
CA PHE A 168 -1.57 13.76 -6.26
C PHE A 168 -0.42 14.70 -6.60
N PHE A 169 -0.48 15.95 -6.11
CA PHE A 169 0.60 16.91 -6.26
C PHE A 169 1.94 16.38 -5.74
N ARG A 170 1.92 15.69 -4.59
CA ARG A 170 3.12 15.09 -4.00
C ARG A 170 3.59 13.83 -4.72
N ASN A 171 2.66 12.99 -5.19
CA ASN A 171 3.01 11.84 -6.03
C ASN A 171 3.77 12.31 -7.29
N VAL A 172 3.28 13.36 -7.97
CA VAL A 172 3.94 13.93 -9.14
C VAL A 172 5.33 14.47 -8.79
N ARG A 173 5.49 15.15 -7.65
CA ARG A 173 6.79 15.67 -7.21
C ARG A 173 7.76 14.57 -6.77
N ALA A 174 7.27 13.45 -6.28
CA ALA A 174 8.07 12.30 -5.88
C ALA A 174 8.51 11.46 -7.08
N SER A 175 7.76 11.49 -8.18
CA SER A 175 8.02 10.73 -9.40
C SER A 175 9.42 11.00 -9.94
N GLY A 176 10.20 9.95 -10.17
CA GLY A 176 11.59 10.03 -10.60
C GLY A 176 12.57 10.53 -9.52
N VAL A 177 12.11 10.81 -8.30
CA VAL A 177 12.95 11.27 -7.17
C VAL A 177 13.10 10.18 -6.13
N VAL A 178 12.01 9.62 -5.63
CA VAL A 178 11.97 8.49 -4.70
C VAL A 178 11.00 7.43 -5.20
N PRO A 179 11.31 6.14 -5.05
CA PRO A 179 10.37 5.06 -5.40
C PRO A 179 9.06 5.15 -4.63
N GLN A 180 7.97 4.95 -5.35
CA GLN A 180 6.60 4.91 -4.82
C GLN A 180 5.97 3.56 -5.17
N ILE A 181 5.67 2.76 -4.16
CA ILE A 181 5.03 1.44 -4.31
C ILE A 181 3.64 1.49 -3.70
N SER A 182 2.64 1.14 -4.47
CA SER A 182 1.25 1.04 -4.01
C SER A 182 0.81 -0.42 -3.94
N VAL A 183 0.39 -0.86 -2.77
CA VAL A 183 -0.20 -2.19 -2.57
C VAL A 183 -1.70 -2.00 -2.36
N ILE A 184 -2.49 -2.57 -3.25
CA ILE A 184 -3.96 -2.48 -3.23
C ILE A 184 -4.48 -3.73 -2.52
N MET A 185 -5.05 -3.52 -1.34
CA MET A 185 -5.45 -4.59 -0.42
C MET A 185 -6.95 -4.55 -0.10
N GLY A 186 -7.71 -3.82 -0.90
CA GLY A 186 -9.14 -3.65 -0.78
C GLY A 186 -9.68 -2.77 -1.90
N PRO A 187 -10.92 -2.25 -1.78
CA PRO A 187 -11.44 -1.32 -2.76
C PRO A 187 -10.61 -0.03 -2.80
N CYS A 188 -10.38 0.47 -3.99
CA CYS A 188 -9.83 1.80 -4.27
C CYS A 188 -10.74 2.45 -5.32
N ALA A 189 -11.74 3.23 -4.85
CA ALA A 189 -12.76 3.82 -5.69
C ALA A 189 -12.60 5.34 -5.79
N GLY A 190 -12.93 5.90 -6.94
CA GLY A 190 -12.93 7.35 -7.17
C GLY A 190 -11.55 7.95 -6.92
N GLY A 191 -11.43 8.95 -6.04
CA GLY A 191 -10.16 9.60 -5.72
C GLY A 191 -9.08 8.65 -5.21
N ALA A 192 -9.46 7.54 -4.56
CA ALA A 192 -8.52 6.56 -4.03
C ALA A 192 -7.79 5.76 -5.11
N VAL A 193 -8.29 5.72 -6.35
CA VAL A 193 -7.65 4.98 -7.44
C VAL A 193 -6.56 5.81 -8.14
N TYR A 194 -6.69 7.14 -8.18
CA TYR A 194 -5.78 7.97 -8.96
C TYR A 194 -4.36 8.00 -8.38
N SER A 195 -4.23 8.15 -7.05
CA SER A 195 -2.92 8.17 -6.40
C SER A 195 -2.12 6.89 -6.68
N PRO A 196 -2.64 5.66 -6.42
CA PRO A 196 -1.93 4.44 -6.77
C PRO A 196 -1.57 4.34 -8.26
N ALA A 197 -2.48 4.73 -9.15
CA ALA A 197 -2.29 4.62 -10.60
C ALA A 197 -1.17 5.50 -11.17
N ILE A 198 -0.71 6.52 -10.42
CA ILE A 198 0.40 7.40 -10.80
C ILE A 198 1.68 7.15 -9.99
N THR A 199 1.74 6.07 -9.22
CA THR A 199 2.97 5.60 -8.55
C THR A 199 3.79 4.69 -9.48
N ASP A 200 5.02 4.33 -9.07
CA ASP A 200 5.93 3.58 -9.93
C ASP A 200 5.53 2.10 -10.07
N PHE A 201 5.02 1.51 -8.99
CA PHE A 201 4.58 0.11 -8.97
C PHE A 201 3.26 -0.06 -8.26
N VAL A 202 2.42 -0.93 -8.82
CA VAL A 202 1.12 -1.32 -8.27
C VAL A 202 1.10 -2.84 -8.08
N ILE A 203 0.87 -3.28 -6.85
CA ILE A 203 0.65 -4.67 -6.47
C ILE A 203 -0.82 -4.82 -6.07
N MET A 204 -1.54 -5.79 -6.60
CA MET A 204 -2.95 -6.01 -6.27
C MET A 204 -3.16 -7.39 -5.65
N VAL A 205 -3.93 -7.44 -4.56
CA VAL A 205 -4.35 -8.72 -3.95
C VAL A 205 -5.55 -9.27 -4.71
N ASP A 206 -5.47 -10.52 -5.17
CA ASP A 206 -6.55 -11.18 -5.91
C ASP A 206 -7.85 -11.23 -5.09
N LYS A 207 -9.00 -11.09 -5.76
CA LYS A 207 -10.37 -11.14 -5.20
C LYS A 207 -10.73 -10.07 -4.15
N THR A 208 -9.77 -9.41 -3.53
CA THR A 208 -10.03 -8.39 -2.50
C THR A 208 -9.73 -6.98 -2.96
N ALA A 209 -8.73 -6.83 -3.84
CA ALA A 209 -8.32 -5.54 -4.38
C ALA A 209 -9.14 -5.16 -5.63
N HIS A 210 -9.65 -3.95 -5.64
CA HIS A 210 -10.38 -3.41 -6.78
C HIS A 210 -9.96 -1.97 -7.04
N MET A 211 -9.66 -1.65 -8.29
CA MET A 211 -9.34 -0.30 -8.75
C MET A 211 -10.34 0.14 -9.83
N PHE A 212 -11.13 1.17 -9.56
CA PHE A 212 -12.06 1.74 -10.54
C PHE A 212 -12.40 3.20 -10.23
N ILE A 213 -12.69 3.96 -11.26
CA ILE A 213 -13.09 5.37 -11.13
C ILE A 213 -14.48 5.46 -10.50
N THR A 214 -15.42 4.64 -10.98
CA THR A 214 -16.78 4.51 -10.44
C THR A 214 -17.14 3.04 -10.32
N GLY A 215 -17.93 2.69 -9.28
CA GLY A 215 -18.35 1.32 -9.06
C GLY A 215 -19.41 0.81 -10.04
N PRO A 216 -19.67 -0.52 -10.07
CA PRO A 216 -20.64 -1.16 -10.99
C PRO A 216 -22.03 -0.53 -11.00
N GLU A 217 -22.54 -0.12 -9.85
CA GLU A 217 -23.87 0.51 -9.70
C GLU A 217 -23.98 1.83 -10.50
N VAL A 218 -22.92 2.63 -10.49
CA VAL A 218 -22.88 3.89 -11.25
C VAL A 218 -22.82 3.60 -12.75
N ILE A 219 -21.99 2.63 -13.16
CA ILE A 219 -21.89 2.20 -14.56
C ILE A 219 -23.24 1.71 -15.06
N LYS A 220 -23.91 0.82 -14.30
CA LYS A 220 -25.25 0.34 -14.63
C LYS A 220 -26.26 1.47 -14.81
N THR A 221 -26.19 2.49 -13.96
CA THR A 221 -27.12 3.63 -14.03
C THR A 221 -26.84 4.54 -15.23
N VAL A 222 -25.57 4.75 -15.59
CA VAL A 222 -25.17 5.72 -16.63
C VAL A 222 -25.08 5.10 -18.01
N THR A 223 -24.47 3.90 -18.14
CA THR A 223 -24.23 3.22 -19.43
C THR A 223 -25.17 2.05 -19.68
N ASN A 224 -25.95 1.65 -18.67
CA ASN A 224 -26.82 0.46 -18.69
C ASN A 224 -26.07 -0.87 -18.89
N GLU A 225 -24.77 -0.88 -18.55
CA GLU A 225 -23.93 -2.08 -18.57
C GLU A 225 -23.95 -2.77 -17.21
N ASP A 226 -24.07 -4.10 -17.21
CA ASP A 226 -24.02 -4.93 -16.00
C ASP A 226 -22.65 -5.57 -15.89
N VAL A 227 -21.82 -5.12 -14.97
CA VAL A 227 -20.45 -5.59 -14.76
C VAL A 227 -20.23 -5.94 -13.28
N SER A 228 -19.48 -6.99 -13.03
CA SER A 228 -19.06 -7.32 -11.66
C SER A 228 -17.89 -6.46 -11.20
N PHE A 229 -17.60 -6.44 -9.89
CA PHE A 229 -16.43 -5.76 -9.34
C PHE A 229 -15.12 -6.29 -9.94
N GLU A 230 -15.02 -7.62 -10.11
CA GLU A 230 -13.84 -8.29 -10.67
C GLU A 230 -13.64 -7.94 -12.15
N GLU A 231 -14.68 -7.97 -12.94
CA GLU A 231 -14.61 -7.62 -14.38
C GLU A 231 -14.27 -6.16 -14.61
N LEU A 232 -14.76 -5.27 -13.71
CA LEU A 232 -14.53 -3.84 -13.82
C LEU A 232 -13.11 -3.44 -13.39
N GLY A 233 -12.65 -3.95 -12.26
CA GLY A 233 -11.43 -3.45 -11.65
C GLY A 233 -10.71 -4.42 -10.73
N GLY A 234 -10.92 -5.72 -10.88
CA GLY A 234 -10.19 -6.75 -10.14
C GLY A 234 -8.73 -6.89 -10.58
N ALA A 235 -7.92 -7.57 -9.77
CA ALA A 235 -6.50 -7.80 -10.03
C ALA A 235 -6.25 -8.45 -11.40
N GLY A 236 -7.05 -9.44 -11.78
CA GLY A 236 -6.96 -10.10 -13.09
C GLY A 236 -7.23 -9.15 -14.26
N THR A 237 -8.20 -8.24 -14.13
CA THR A 237 -8.49 -7.25 -15.18
C THR A 237 -7.35 -6.25 -15.32
N HIS A 238 -6.79 -5.75 -14.22
CA HIS A 238 -5.67 -4.81 -14.27
C HIS A 238 -4.34 -5.47 -14.61
N GLY A 239 -4.17 -6.74 -14.29
CA GLY A 239 -2.99 -7.51 -14.67
C GLY A 239 -2.96 -7.89 -16.15
N SER A 240 -4.12 -8.21 -16.78
CA SER A 240 -4.12 -8.77 -18.14
C SER A 240 -4.72 -7.87 -19.22
N LYS A 241 -5.66 -6.96 -18.86
CA LYS A 241 -6.36 -6.13 -19.85
C LYS A 241 -5.87 -4.69 -19.89
N SER A 242 -5.60 -4.07 -18.72
CA SER A 242 -5.18 -2.68 -18.67
C SER A 242 -3.68 -2.49 -18.43
N GLY A 243 -2.97 -3.48 -17.88
CA GLY A 243 -1.56 -3.40 -17.52
C GLY A 243 -1.26 -2.45 -16.36
N VAL A 244 -2.26 -1.97 -15.62
CA VAL A 244 -2.07 -1.08 -14.47
C VAL A 244 -1.47 -1.83 -13.28
N SER A 245 -1.85 -3.08 -13.06
CA SER A 245 -1.25 -3.93 -12.04
C SER A 245 0.07 -4.49 -12.54
N HIS A 246 1.15 -4.18 -11.84
CA HIS A 246 2.47 -4.72 -12.13
C HIS A 246 2.64 -6.14 -11.58
N PHE A 247 1.98 -6.42 -10.44
CA PHE A 247 2.03 -7.72 -9.78
C PHE A 247 0.66 -8.07 -9.19
N THR A 248 0.35 -9.35 -9.17
CA THR A 248 -0.83 -9.90 -8.49
C THR A 248 -0.38 -10.88 -7.41
N ALA A 249 -0.94 -10.77 -6.21
CA ALA A 249 -0.66 -11.62 -5.07
C ALA A 249 -1.92 -12.35 -4.62
N GLU A 250 -1.78 -13.55 -4.05
CA GLU A 250 -2.91 -14.38 -3.65
C GLU A 250 -3.54 -13.93 -2.31
N SER A 251 -2.73 -13.28 -1.46
CA SER A 251 -3.14 -12.83 -0.12
C SER A 251 -2.52 -11.50 0.26
N ASP A 252 -3.01 -10.89 1.36
CA ASP A 252 -2.41 -9.71 1.98
C ASP A 252 -0.93 -9.97 2.34
N GLU A 253 -0.62 -11.14 2.89
CA GLU A 253 0.74 -11.53 3.29
C GLU A 253 1.67 -11.63 2.07
N ASP A 254 1.25 -12.34 1.02
CA ASP A 254 2.04 -12.48 -0.21
C ASP A 254 2.32 -11.13 -0.86
N ALA A 255 1.32 -10.24 -0.88
CA ALA A 255 1.49 -8.89 -1.43
C ALA A 255 2.53 -8.06 -0.65
N LEU A 256 2.58 -8.22 0.67
CA LEU A 256 3.55 -7.53 1.53
C LEU A 256 4.96 -8.12 1.37
N LEU A 257 5.10 -9.43 1.25
CA LEU A 257 6.38 -10.08 0.96
C LEU A 257 6.90 -9.69 -0.42
N LEU A 258 6.03 -9.66 -1.43
CA LEU A 258 6.37 -9.17 -2.77
C LEU A 258 6.78 -7.69 -2.77
N ALA A 259 6.10 -6.86 -1.98
CA ALA A 259 6.51 -5.46 -1.80
C ALA A 259 7.90 -5.32 -1.16
N ARG A 260 8.27 -6.20 -0.20
CA ARG A 260 9.62 -6.26 0.37
C ARG A 260 10.65 -6.68 -0.68
N GLU A 261 10.35 -7.69 -1.48
CA GLU A 261 11.22 -8.16 -2.55
C GLU A 261 11.47 -7.05 -3.59
N LEU A 262 10.39 -6.44 -4.09
CA LEU A 262 10.47 -5.32 -5.03
C LEU A 262 11.25 -4.12 -4.44
N PHE A 263 11.03 -3.80 -3.16
CA PHE A 263 11.79 -2.77 -2.45
C PHE A 263 13.30 -3.08 -2.43
N GLY A 264 13.67 -4.37 -2.35
CA GLY A 264 15.06 -4.83 -2.45
C GLY A 264 15.69 -4.52 -3.81
N MET A 265 14.90 -4.46 -4.88
CA MET A 265 15.37 -4.24 -6.26
C MET A 265 15.56 -2.76 -6.62
N VAL A 266 14.95 -1.83 -5.87
CA VAL A 266 14.99 -0.39 -6.18
C VAL A 266 15.93 0.39 -5.25
N PRO A 267 16.51 1.52 -5.72
CA PRO A 267 17.35 2.38 -4.88
C PRO A 267 16.50 3.14 -3.83
N ASN A 268 17.17 3.87 -2.91
CA ASN A 268 16.43 4.76 -2.02
C ASN A 268 15.91 6.01 -2.75
N ASN A 269 16.64 6.49 -3.72
CA ASN A 269 16.31 7.69 -4.51
C ASN A 269 17.11 7.69 -5.82
N ASN A 270 16.87 8.68 -6.68
CA ASN A 270 17.51 8.81 -7.98
C ASN A 270 19.01 9.17 -7.95
N MET A 271 19.58 9.45 -6.79
CA MET A 271 21.00 9.74 -6.60
C MET A 271 21.79 8.51 -6.08
N GLU A 272 21.11 7.46 -5.67
CA GLU A 272 21.70 6.23 -5.14
C GLU A 272 21.51 5.07 -6.12
N ARG A 273 22.32 4.03 -5.96
CA ARG A 273 22.12 2.74 -6.64
C ARG A 273 21.34 1.79 -5.74
N PRO A 274 20.68 0.78 -6.29
CA PRO A 274 20.11 -0.31 -5.48
C PRO A 274 21.17 -0.94 -4.58
N ALA A 275 20.75 -1.47 -3.45
CA ALA A 275 21.64 -2.16 -2.53
C ALA A 275 22.18 -3.46 -3.16
N ASN A 276 23.46 -3.75 -2.97
CA ASN A 276 24.03 -5.01 -3.42
C ASN A 276 23.48 -6.17 -2.57
N LYS A 277 23.03 -7.23 -3.24
CA LYS A 277 22.65 -8.50 -2.63
C LYS A 277 23.91 -9.40 -2.52
N LYS A 278 24.06 -10.07 -1.39
CA LYS A 278 25.10 -11.10 -1.28
C LYS A 278 24.71 -12.29 -2.14
N THR A 279 25.61 -12.74 -3.02
CA THR A 279 25.44 -13.94 -3.83
C THR A 279 26.63 -14.85 -3.67
N SER A 280 26.42 -16.15 -3.81
CA SER A 280 27.48 -17.16 -3.95
C SER A 280 27.78 -17.47 -5.41
N ASP A 281 27.01 -16.93 -6.34
CA ASP A 281 27.18 -17.15 -7.78
C ASP A 281 28.43 -16.44 -8.29
N PRO A 282 29.40 -17.17 -8.87
CA PRO A 282 30.65 -16.56 -9.32
C PRO A 282 30.43 -15.62 -10.51
N PRO A 283 30.95 -14.39 -10.50
CA PRO A 283 30.77 -13.44 -11.59
C PRO A 283 31.37 -13.87 -12.94
N ASN A 284 32.22 -14.88 -12.93
CA ASN A 284 32.85 -15.48 -14.11
C ASN A 284 32.31 -16.88 -14.42
N ARG A 285 31.14 -17.24 -13.90
CA ARG A 285 30.43 -18.49 -14.20
C ARG A 285 30.20 -18.62 -15.71
N ILE A 286 30.47 -19.79 -16.25
CA ILE A 286 30.10 -20.15 -17.62
C ILE A 286 28.73 -20.80 -17.59
N CYS A 287 27.86 -20.37 -18.47
CA CYS A 287 26.48 -20.87 -18.57
C CYS A 287 26.40 -21.91 -19.70
N ASP A 288 26.97 -23.12 -19.47
CA ASP A 288 27.06 -24.17 -20.51
C ASP A 288 25.67 -24.58 -21.07
N LYS A 289 24.60 -24.44 -20.29
CA LYS A 289 23.24 -24.75 -20.75
C LYS A 289 22.77 -23.85 -21.91
N LEU A 290 23.33 -22.65 -22.04
CA LEU A 290 22.96 -21.74 -23.13
C LEU A 290 23.31 -22.28 -24.51
N ASP A 291 24.33 -23.15 -24.62
CA ASP A 291 24.77 -23.75 -25.87
C ASP A 291 23.66 -24.65 -26.49
N ASP A 292 22.85 -25.27 -25.65
CA ASP A 292 21.78 -26.20 -26.07
C ASP A 292 20.37 -25.61 -25.99
N LEU A 293 20.20 -24.45 -25.30
CA LEU A 293 18.90 -23.87 -25.00
C LEU A 293 18.22 -23.27 -26.23
N ILE A 294 19.01 -22.64 -27.12
CA ILE A 294 18.50 -22.06 -28.35
C ILE A 294 18.56 -23.13 -29.44
N PRO A 295 17.40 -23.56 -30.01
CA PRO A 295 17.38 -24.59 -31.04
C PRO A 295 18.16 -24.19 -32.31
N ASN A 296 18.94 -25.10 -32.85
CA ASN A 296 19.61 -24.92 -34.16
C ASN A 296 18.61 -24.78 -35.32
N ASP A 297 17.40 -25.29 -35.15
CA ASP A 297 16.31 -25.16 -36.12
C ASP A 297 15.53 -23.87 -35.83
N PRO A 298 15.59 -22.85 -36.71
CA PRO A 298 14.95 -21.55 -36.47
C PRO A 298 13.41 -21.61 -36.46
N THR A 299 12.82 -22.76 -36.81
CA THR A 299 11.37 -22.95 -36.73
C THR A 299 10.90 -23.43 -35.35
N LYS A 300 11.81 -23.81 -34.47
CA LYS A 300 11.48 -24.27 -33.14
C LYS A 300 11.46 -23.09 -32.15
N PRO A 301 10.38 -22.90 -31.39
CA PRO A 301 10.32 -21.87 -30.34
C PRO A 301 11.19 -22.27 -29.17
N TYR A 302 11.64 -21.27 -28.40
CA TYR A 302 12.22 -21.42 -27.07
C TYR A 302 11.62 -20.36 -26.15
N ASP A 303 11.70 -20.57 -24.84
CA ASP A 303 11.28 -19.58 -23.85
C ASP A 303 12.47 -18.70 -23.45
N VAL A 304 12.37 -17.40 -23.68
CA VAL A 304 13.42 -16.44 -23.31
C VAL A 304 13.64 -16.39 -21.79
N LYS A 305 12.65 -16.76 -20.98
CA LYS A 305 12.78 -16.83 -19.52
C LYS A 305 13.83 -17.87 -19.09
N ASP A 306 13.99 -18.95 -19.86
CA ASP A 306 15.05 -19.95 -19.60
C ASP A 306 16.43 -19.33 -19.77
N VAL A 307 16.61 -18.45 -20.77
CA VAL A 307 17.87 -17.69 -20.97
C VAL A 307 18.09 -16.72 -19.81
N ILE A 308 17.06 -15.98 -19.42
CA ILE A 308 17.13 -14.99 -18.33
C ILE A 308 17.55 -15.66 -17.03
N THR A 309 16.90 -16.76 -16.65
CA THR A 309 17.17 -17.47 -15.40
C THR A 309 18.57 -18.11 -15.39
N GLU A 310 19.06 -18.57 -16.54
CA GLU A 310 20.42 -19.12 -16.62
C GLU A 310 21.51 -18.04 -16.48
N ILE A 311 21.23 -16.79 -16.89
CA ILE A 311 22.21 -15.68 -16.82
C ILE A 311 22.23 -15.04 -15.44
N LEU A 312 21.07 -14.89 -14.76
CA LEU A 312 20.95 -14.19 -13.51
C LEU A 312 21.53 -14.99 -12.33
N ASP A 313 21.99 -14.28 -11.30
CA ASP A 313 22.46 -14.87 -10.06
C ASP A 313 21.41 -15.79 -9.45
N ASP A 314 21.77 -17.03 -9.13
CA ASP A 314 20.92 -18.05 -8.53
C ASP A 314 19.58 -18.27 -9.29
N GLY A 315 19.48 -17.85 -10.55
CA GLY A 315 18.28 -17.92 -11.37
C GLY A 315 17.14 -17.01 -10.94
N GLY A 316 17.43 -16.06 -10.06
CA GLY A 316 16.43 -15.16 -9.45
C GLY A 316 15.93 -14.08 -10.41
N PHE A 317 14.68 -14.20 -10.86
CA PHE A 317 14.04 -13.24 -11.75
C PHE A 317 12.68 -12.79 -11.18
N LEU A 318 12.51 -11.50 -10.95
CA LEU A 318 11.25 -10.87 -10.57
C LEU A 318 10.61 -10.27 -11.82
N GLU A 319 9.72 -11.02 -12.47
CA GLU A 319 9.02 -10.57 -13.67
C GLU A 319 7.97 -9.52 -13.32
N VAL A 320 7.94 -8.42 -14.07
CA VAL A 320 6.99 -7.32 -13.92
C VAL A 320 5.94 -7.44 -15.03
N GLN A 321 4.65 -7.32 -14.70
CA GLN A 321 3.53 -7.39 -15.64
C GLN A 321 3.49 -8.71 -16.45
N GLU A 322 3.77 -9.84 -15.82
CA GLU A 322 3.81 -11.17 -16.47
C GLU A 322 2.56 -11.48 -17.32
N ALA A 323 1.38 -11.06 -16.88
CA ALA A 323 0.12 -11.29 -17.57
C ALA A 323 -0.19 -10.24 -18.67
N TRP A 324 0.66 -9.22 -18.85
CA TRP A 324 0.46 -8.12 -19.80
C TRP A 324 1.51 -8.14 -20.90
N ALA A 325 1.03 -8.12 -22.19
CA ALA A 325 1.90 -8.00 -23.36
C ALA A 325 3.07 -9.03 -23.36
N GLY A 326 2.78 -10.30 -23.10
CA GLY A 326 3.73 -11.38 -22.91
C GLY A 326 4.70 -11.68 -24.08
N ASN A 327 4.66 -10.86 -25.13
CA ASN A 327 5.64 -10.87 -26.23
C ASN A 327 6.93 -10.10 -25.91
N ILE A 328 6.97 -9.39 -24.79
CA ILE A 328 8.17 -8.76 -24.21
C ILE A 328 8.18 -9.11 -22.73
N VAL A 329 9.27 -9.73 -22.26
CA VAL A 329 9.50 -10.08 -20.87
C VAL A 329 10.32 -8.99 -20.23
N VAL A 330 9.79 -8.39 -19.13
CA VAL A 330 10.47 -7.34 -18.39
C VAL A 330 10.53 -7.70 -16.91
N GLY A 331 11.60 -7.32 -16.22
CA GLY A 331 11.73 -7.61 -14.80
C GLY A 331 13.05 -7.20 -14.21
N PHE A 332 13.29 -7.67 -13.00
CA PHE A 332 14.50 -7.43 -12.24
C PHE A 332 15.21 -8.73 -11.87
N GLY A 333 16.53 -8.67 -11.79
CA GLY A 333 17.36 -9.74 -11.27
C GLY A 333 18.66 -9.20 -10.73
N HIS A 334 19.60 -10.09 -10.43
CA HIS A 334 20.92 -9.69 -9.96
C HIS A 334 22.01 -10.29 -10.85
N LEU A 335 23.10 -9.53 -11.03
CA LEU A 335 24.35 -9.99 -11.63
C LEU A 335 25.49 -9.58 -10.71
N ALA A 336 26.22 -10.55 -10.19
CA ALA A 336 27.26 -10.36 -9.16
C ALA A 336 26.75 -9.54 -7.95
N GLY A 337 25.50 -9.80 -7.55
CA GLY A 337 24.81 -9.10 -6.48
C GLY A 337 24.26 -7.71 -6.82
N GLN A 338 24.50 -7.18 -8.01
CA GLN A 338 23.98 -5.88 -8.42
C GLN A 338 22.63 -6.05 -9.10
N THR A 339 21.64 -5.26 -8.72
CA THR A 339 20.33 -5.25 -9.39
C THR A 339 20.46 -4.78 -10.84
N VAL A 340 19.87 -5.53 -11.75
CA VAL A 340 19.75 -5.21 -13.17
C VAL A 340 18.29 -5.27 -13.60
N GLY A 341 17.89 -4.38 -14.52
CA GLY A 341 16.63 -4.49 -15.25
C GLY A 341 16.85 -5.35 -16.49
N VAL A 342 15.92 -6.25 -16.74
CA VAL A 342 15.92 -7.15 -17.91
C VAL A 342 14.79 -6.73 -18.84
N VAL A 343 15.08 -6.70 -20.14
CA VAL A 343 14.11 -6.54 -21.22
C VAL A 343 14.46 -7.58 -22.30
N ALA A 344 13.54 -8.47 -22.60
CA ALA A 344 13.77 -9.57 -23.52
C ALA A 344 12.55 -9.90 -24.40
#